data_5c2be13a1f3c92f1dfa846602cb7e981
#
_entry.id   5c2be13a1f3c92f1dfa846602cb7e981
#
_cell.length_a   1.000
_cell.length_b   1.000
_cell.length_c   1.000
_cell.angle_alpha   90.00
_cell.angle_beta   90.00
_cell.angle_gamma   90.00
#
_symmetry.space_group_name_H-M   'P 1'
#
loop_
_entity.id
_entity.type
_entity.pdbx_description
1 polymer ?
#
loop_
_entity_poly.entity_id
_entity_poly.type
_entity_poly.pdbx_seq_one_letter_code
_entity_poly.pdbx_strand_id
1 'polypeptide(L)'
;LVAANYGISSEIYCAELNFTTLMTLLAPEALYRPLPKFPSVERDLALVCDDNLTAAQVEAVIVGAGGELLRSVQLFDLYRGKGIPEGKKSLAFALELRADNRT
;
A
#
# COMPACT_ATOMS: atom_id res chain seq x y z
N LEU A 1 13.28 24.57 -12.80
CA LEU A 1 14.16 24.70 -12.64
C LEU A 1 15.31 23.71 -12.59
N VAL A 2 15.75 23.07 -11.49
CA VAL A 2 16.90 22.13 -11.55
C VAL A 2 16.60 20.94 -12.46
N ALA A 3 15.42 20.33 -12.35
CA ALA A 3 14.99 19.21 -13.17
C ALA A 3 15.06 19.50 -14.69
N ALA A 4 14.67 20.72 -15.10
CA ALA A 4 14.73 21.14 -16.49
C ALA A 4 16.16 21.15 -17.07
N ASN A 5 17.18 21.46 -16.24
CA ASN A 5 18.58 21.42 -16.65
C ASN A 5 19.06 19.99 -16.99
N TYR A 6 18.35 18.97 -16.50
CA TYR A 6 18.60 17.57 -16.80
C TYR A 6 17.60 16.97 -17.79
N GLY A 7 16.82 17.82 -18.48
CA GLY A 7 15.84 17.37 -19.47
C GLY A 7 14.61 16.64 -18.88
N ILE A 8 14.33 16.82 -17.60
CA ILE A 8 13.22 16.15 -16.92
C ILE A 8 12.04 17.13 -16.87
N SER A 9 10.92 16.73 -17.44
CA SER A 9 9.68 17.51 -17.53
C SER A 9 8.60 17.09 -16.52
N SER A 10 8.80 15.96 -15.83
CA SER A 10 7.88 15.45 -14.81
C SER A 10 8.25 15.95 -13.42
N GLU A 11 7.30 15.87 -12.49
CA GLU A 11 7.52 16.13 -11.09
C GLU A 11 8.45 15.06 -10.47
N ILE A 12 9.42 15.48 -9.65
CA ILE A 12 10.40 14.60 -9.03
C ILE A 12 10.36 14.81 -7.52
N TYR A 13 10.33 13.71 -6.81
CA TYR A 13 10.47 13.66 -5.36
C TYR A 13 11.84 13.07 -5.02
N CYS A 14 12.62 13.79 -4.20
CA CYS A 14 13.93 13.35 -3.76
C CYS A 14 13.99 13.32 -2.24
N ALA A 15 14.73 12.36 -1.69
CA ALA A 15 15.02 12.30 -0.26
C ALA A 15 16.51 11.98 -0.06
N GLU A 16 17.11 12.63 0.93
CA GLU A 16 18.45 12.33 1.42
C GLU A 16 18.34 11.86 2.88
N LEU A 17 18.92 10.70 3.18
CA LEU A 17 18.83 10.07 4.50
C LEU A 17 20.23 9.85 5.06
N ASN A 18 20.43 10.21 6.34
CA ASN A 18 21.65 9.88 7.05
C ASN A 18 21.63 8.41 7.47
N PHE A 19 22.42 7.59 6.78
CA PHE A 19 22.47 6.14 7.01
C PHE A 19 22.93 5.78 8.43
N THR A 20 23.91 6.50 8.97
CA THR A 20 24.39 6.24 10.33
C THR A 20 23.28 6.45 11.37
N THR A 21 22.52 7.54 11.24
CA THR A 21 21.35 7.78 12.09
C THR A 21 20.30 6.70 11.90
N LEU A 22 20.06 6.28 10.66
CA LEU A 22 19.09 5.21 10.36
C LEU A 22 19.46 3.90 11.07
N MET A 23 20.74 3.54 11.08
CA MET A 23 21.23 2.34 11.76
C MET A 23 21.00 2.36 13.28
N THR A 24 20.98 3.55 13.90
CA THR A 24 20.68 3.66 15.35
C THR A 24 19.20 3.48 15.68
N LEU A 25 18.33 3.58 14.66
CA LEU A 25 16.87 3.43 14.77
C LEU A 25 16.37 2.05 14.36
N LEU A 26 17.29 1.10 14.11
CA LEU A 26 16.90 -0.26 13.74
C LEU A 26 16.03 -0.88 14.85
N ALA A 27 14.95 -1.52 14.41
CA ALA A 27 14.12 -2.32 15.30
C ALA A 27 14.96 -3.46 15.92
N PRO A 28 14.61 -3.93 17.13
CA PRO A 28 15.26 -5.08 17.73
C PRO A 28 15.20 -6.28 16.78
N GLU A 29 16.16 -7.21 16.95
CA GLU A 29 16.28 -8.41 16.11
C GLU A 29 14.93 -9.08 15.85
N ALA A 30 14.73 -9.48 14.59
CA ALA A 30 13.51 -10.18 14.21
C ALA A 30 13.45 -11.54 14.94
N LEU A 31 12.56 -11.65 15.90
CA LEU A 31 12.31 -12.91 16.59
C LEU A 31 11.59 -13.89 15.65
N TYR A 32 11.99 -15.15 15.72
CA TYR A 32 11.30 -16.23 15.01
C TYR A 32 9.79 -16.22 15.33
N ARG A 33 8.96 -16.23 14.28
CA ARG A 33 7.53 -16.48 14.39
C ARG A 33 7.20 -17.80 13.72
N PRO A 34 6.44 -18.69 14.36
CA PRO A 34 6.01 -19.93 13.74
C PRO A 34 5.32 -19.68 12.39
N LEU A 35 5.62 -20.53 11.42
CA LEU A 35 4.94 -20.47 10.13
C LEU A 35 3.45 -20.74 10.34
N PRO A 36 2.59 -20.04 9.59
CA PRO A 36 1.15 -20.27 9.66
C PRO A 36 0.80 -21.72 9.28
N LYS A 37 -0.07 -22.35 10.03
CA LYS A 37 -0.53 -23.73 9.77
C LYS A 37 -1.57 -23.80 8.65
N PHE A 38 -2.29 -22.72 8.40
CA PHE A 38 -3.37 -22.66 7.42
C PHE A 38 -3.00 -21.72 6.27
N PRO A 39 -3.39 -22.06 5.02
CA PRO A 39 -3.13 -21.20 3.87
C PRO A 39 -3.89 -19.88 3.97
N SER A 40 -3.34 -18.83 3.37
CA SER A 40 -4.05 -17.58 3.14
C SER A 40 -4.94 -17.66 1.90
N VAL A 41 -5.93 -16.78 1.86
CA VAL A 41 -6.77 -16.52 0.69
C VAL A 41 -6.45 -15.10 0.21
N GLU A 42 -6.05 -14.99 -1.05
CA GLU A 42 -5.81 -13.71 -1.69
C GLU A 42 -7.07 -13.21 -2.40
N ARG A 43 -7.32 -11.92 -2.35
CA ARG A 43 -8.43 -11.25 -3.04
C ARG A 43 -7.99 -9.88 -3.52
N ASP A 44 -8.36 -9.56 -4.73
CA ASP A 44 -8.20 -8.23 -5.30
C ASP A 44 -9.48 -7.42 -5.12
N LEU A 45 -9.32 -6.17 -4.71
CA LEU A 45 -10.39 -5.22 -4.49
C LEU A 45 -10.09 -3.93 -5.25
N ALA A 46 -10.90 -3.65 -6.29
CA ALA A 46 -10.82 -2.39 -7.02
C ALA A 46 -11.94 -1.44 -6.59
N LEU A 47 -11.58 -0.24 -6.17
CA LEU A 47 -12.48 0.78 -5.66
C LEU A 47 -12.38 2.05 -6.49
N VAL A 48 -13.52 2.55 -6.97
CA VAL A 48 -13.61 3.88 -7.58
C VAL A 48 -13.94 4.89 -6.49
N CYS A 49 -13.05 5.85 -6.28
CA CYS A 49 -13.17 6.87 -5.25
C CYS A 49 -12.88 8.27 -5.81
N ASP A 50 -13.21 9.31 -5.05
CA ASP A 50 -12.90 10.69 -5.41
C ASP A 50 -11.38 10.90 -5.49
N ASP A 51 -10.94 11.71 -6.43
CA ASP A 51 -9.51 11.89 -6.72
C ASP A 51 -8.74 12.57 -5.58
N ASN A 52 -9.44 13.31 -4.71
CA ASN A 52 -8.88 13.95 -3.52
C ASN A 52 -8.62 12.99 -2.35
N LEU A 53 -9.23 11.78 -2.35
CA LEU A 53 -8.95 10.78 -1.33
C LEU A 53 -7.56 10.17 -1.55
N THR A 54 -6.76 10.12 -0.50
CA THR A 54 -5.45 9.46 -0.57
C THR A 54 -5.58 7.93 -0.50
N ALA A 55 -4.64 7.22 -1.10
CA ALA A 55 -4.61 5.75 -0.99
C ALA A 55 -4.56 5.29 0.48
N ALA A 56 -3.82 6.00 1.34
CA ALA A 56 -3.74 5.72 2.76
C ALA A 56 -5.09 5.84 3.49
N GLN A 57 -5.95 6.81 3.10
CA GLN A 57 -7.29 6.93 3.68
C GLN A 57 -8.17 5.74 3.29
N VAL A 58 -8.11 5.31 2.03
CA VAL A 58 -8.87 4.15 1.56
C VAL A 58 -8.36 2.86 2.21
N GLU A 59 -7.05 2.68 2.29
CA GLU A 59 -6.41 1.56 2.98
C GLU A 59 -6.82 1.48 4.45
N ALA A 60 -6.84 2.60 5.17
CA ALA A 60 -7.28 2.63 6.56
C ALA A 60 -8.72 2.14 6.76
N VAL A 61 -9.63 2.44 5.82
CA VAL A 61 -11.00 1.93 5.84
C VAL A 61 -11.03 0.42 5.59
N ILE A 62 -10.24 -0.08 4.63
CA ILE A 62 -10.14 -1.52 4.34
C ILE A 62 -9.60 -2.27 5.57
N VAL A 63 -8.53 -1.76 6.19
CA VAL A 63 -7.95 -2.36 7.40
C VAL A 63 -8.96 -2.36 8.54
N GLY A 64 -9.69 -1.26 8.75
CA GLY A 64 -10.71 -1.17 9.79
C GLY A 64 -11.89 -2.13 9.57
N ALA A 65 -12.28 -2.37 8.32
CA ALA A 65 -13.35 -3.29 7.97
C ALA A 65 -12.91 -4.77 7.91
N GLY A 66 -11.64 -5.04 7.65
CA GLY A 66 -11.10 -6.38 7.41
C GLY A 66 -11.02 -7.27 8.66
N GLY A 67 -10.99 -6.66 9.84
CA GLY A 67 -11.00 -7.38 11.12
C GLY A 67 -9.81 -8.32 11.29
N GLU A 68 -9.99 -9.34 12.12
CA GLU A 68 -8.92 -10.28 12.49
C GLU A 68 -8.44 -11.20 11.36
N LEU A 69 -9.23 -11.37 10.32
CA LEU A 69 -8.86 -12.21 9.18
C LEU A 69 -7.90 -11.51 8.22
N LEU A 70 -7.91 -10.20 8.16
CA LEU A 70 -7.06 -9.43 7.26
C LEU A 70 -5.61 -9.40 7.78
N ARG A 71 -4.68 -9.94 6.99
CA ARG A 71 -3.26 -10.01 7.32
C ARG A 71 -2.44 -8.93 6.64
N SER A 72 -2.77 -8.64 5.40
CA SER A 72 -2.11 -7.57 4.66
C SER A 72 -3.03 -6.91 3.65
N VAL A 73 -2.74 -5.65 3.36
CA VAL A 73 -3.37 -4.85 2.31
C VAL A 73 -2.23 -4.20 1.52
N GLN A 74 -2.24 -4.33 0.22
CA GLN A 74 -1.24 -3.72 -0.64
C GLN A 74 -1.88 -3.07 -1.84
N LEU A 75 -1.67 -1.75 -2.00
CA LEU A 75 -2.01 -1.05 -3.23
C LEU A 75 -1.08 -1.53 -4.35
N PHE A 76 -1.64 -2.01 -5.46
CA PHE A 76 -0.83 -2.45 -6.60
C PHE A 76 -1.16 -1.71 -7.90
N ASP A 77 -2.30 -1.01 -7.98
CA ASP A 77 -2.63 -0.22 -9.17
C ASP A 77 -3.43 1.04 -8.81
N LEU A 78 -3.19 2.10 -9.59
CA LEU A 78 -3.94 3.35 -9.58
C LEU A 78 -4.23 3.72 -11.04
N TYR A 79 -5.51 3.79 -11.38
CA TYR A 79 -5.93 4.10 -12.75
C TYR A 79 -6.82 5.34 -12.81
N ARG A 80 -6.55 6.19 -13.79
CA ARG A 80 -7.37 7.31 -14.22
C ARG A 80 -7.56 7.22 -15.74
N GLY A 81 -8.75 7.38 -16.24
CA GLY A 81 -8.96 7.37 -17.67
C GLY A 81 -10.31 6.81 -18.09
N LYS A 82 -10.36 6.25 -19.29
CA LYS A 82 -11.60 5.77 -19.90
C LYS A 82 -12.28 4.72 -19.01
N GLY A 83 -13.55 4.95 -18.69
CA GLY A 83 -14.34 4.08 -17.82
C GLY A 83 -14.40 4.53 -16.36
N ILE A 84 -13.57 5.51 -15.96
CA ILE A 84 -13.64 6.15 -14.65
C ILE A 84 -14.27 7.53 -14.81
N PRO A 85 -15.28 7.90 -14.00
CA PRO A 85 -15.89 9.23 -14.05
C PRO A 85 -14.86 10.35 -13.81
N GLU A 86 -15.11 11.53 -14.38
CA GLU A 86 -14.28 12.71 -14.13
C GLU A 86 -14.24 13.05 -12.64
N GLY A 87 -13.08 13.46 -12.12
CA GLY A 87 -12.85 13.74 -10.71
C GLY A 87 -12.71 12.50 -9.82
N LYS A 88 -12.66 11.30 -10.42
CA LYS A 88 -12.46 10.03 -9.70
C LYS A 88 -11.24 9.28 -10.19
N LYS A 89 -10.81 8.32 -9.37
CA LYS A 89 -9.76 7.36 -9.68
C LYS A 89 -10.16 5.97 -9.20
N SER A 90 -9.58 4.94 -9.81
CA SER A 90 -9.65 3.57 -9.34
C SER A 90 -8.37 3.21 -8.60
N LEU A 91 -8.51 2.64 -7.40
CA LEU A 91 -7.42 2.09 -6.61
C LEU A 91 -7.64 0.59 -6.49
N ALA A 92 -6.62 -0.20 -6.82
CA ALA A 92 -6.67 -1.65 -6.72
C ALA A 92 -5.75 -2.15 -5.60
N PHE A 93 -6.33 -2.90 -4.67
CA PHE A 93 -5.65 -3.45 -3.50
C PHE A 93 -5.66 -4.98 -3.55
N ALA A 94 -4.52 -5.59 -3.29
CA ALA A 94 -4.40 -7.00 -2.98
C ALA A 94 -4.58 -7.18 -1.46
N LEU A 95 -5.47 -8.08 -1.08
CA LEU A 95 -5.81 -8.42 0.29
C LEU A 95 -5.37 -9.84 0.58
N GLU A 96 -4.65 -10.05 1.69
CA GLU A 96 -4.38 -11.38 2.22
C GLU A 96 -5.26 -11.63 3.45
N LEU A 97 -6.05 -12.68 3.39
CA LEU A 97 -6.96 -13.07 4.46
C LEU A 97 -6.55 -14.45 4.99
N ARG A 98 -6.45 -14.60 6.31
CA ARG A 98 -6.10 -15.88 6.94
C ARG A 98 -6.62 -15.96 8.37
N ALA A 99 -7.23 -17.11 8.71
CA ALA A 99 -7.50 -17.48 10.08
C ALA A 99 -6.34 -18.30 10.66
N ASP A 100 -6.09 -18.18 11.96
CA ASP A 100 -5.01 -18.94 12.64
C ASP A 100 -5.46 -20.35 13.08
N ASN A 101 -6.75 -20.63 13.05
CA ASN A 101 -7.35 -21.85 13.61
C ASN A 101 -8.15 -22.69 12.58
N ARG A 102 -8.27 -22.23 11.34
CA ARG A 102 -9.04 -22.90 10.29
C ARG A 102 -8.64 -22.39 8.89
N THR A 103 -9.02 -23.12 7.86
CA THR A 103 -9.07 -22.67 6.46
C THR A 103 -10.31 -21.83 6.20
#